data_bc1ddb35b4f64b33fdeafe60c7ec0273
#
_entry.id   bc1ddb35b4f64b33fdeafe60c7ec0273
#
_cell.length_a   1.000
_cell.length_b   1.000
_cell.length_c   1.000
_cell.angle_alpha   90.00
_cell.angle_beta   90.00
_cell.angle_gamma   90.00
#
_symmetry.space_group_name_H-M   'P 1'
#
loop_
_entity.id
_entity.type
_entity.pdbx_description
1 polymer ?
#
loop_
_entity_poly.entity_id
_entity_poly.type
_entity_poly.pdbx_seq_one_letter_code
_entity_poly.pdbx_strand_id
1 'polypeptide(L)'
;MIGTKLLFSTSHHPHTDGQIEATNRTIGLLLRGLVSKSGKDWDIKLCHAEFAYNRTPTYATQHSPFEIVYGVNPYVPIDLIELPKNEYIHDDAKKHAKNMTKLHKLVLERIEKVSEMYKKKANKG
;
A
#
# COMPACT_ATOMS: atom_id res chain seq x y z
N MET A 1 18.61 20.97 1.26
CA MET A 1 18.79 19.93 0.23
C MET A 1 18.48 18.58 0.87
N ILE A 2 17.39 17.97 0.48
CA ILE A 2 17.04 16.63 0.97
C ILE A 2 17.92 15.63 0.24
N GLY A 3 18.86 15.02 0.95
CA GLY A 3 19.71 13.97 0.38
C GLY A 3 18.90 12.72 0.09
N THR A 4 18.44 12.56 -1.15
CA THR A 4 17.81 11.33 -1.60
C THR A 4 18.92 10.32 -1.92
N LYS A 5 19.03 9.31 -1.08
CA LYS A 5 19.95 8.21 -1.34
C LYS A 5 19.27 7.23 -2.29
N LEU A 6 19.74 7.17 -3.51
CA LEU A 6 19.31 6.15 -4.49
C LEU A 6 19.88 4.79 -4.07
N LEU A 7 19.01 3.93 -3.59
CA LEU A 7 19.34 2.54 -3.31
C LEU A 7 19.04 1.72 -4.57
N PHE A 8 20.09 1.33 -5.28
CA PHE A 8 19.97 0.38 -6.38
C PHE A 8 19.84 -1.04 -5.82
N SER A 9 18.83 -1.78 -6.26
CA SER A 9 18.80 -3.19 -5.94
C SER A 9 19.96 -3.89 -6.64
N THR A 10 20.73 -4.64 -5.86
CA THR A 10 21.81 -5.45 -6.43
C THR A 10 21.23 -6.76 -6.97
N SER A 11 21.91 -7.37 -7.95
CA SER A 11 21.53 -8.65 -8.57
C SER A 11 21.44 -9.83 -7.58
N HIS A 12 21.78 -9.61 -6.32
CA HIS A 12 21.75 -10.60 -5.25
C HIS A 12 20.50 -10.57 -4.34
N HIS A 13 19.52 -9.75 -4.66
CA HIS A 13 18.27 -9.64 -3.89
C HIS A 13 17.03 -9.99 -4.73
N PRO A 14 16.84 -11.28 -5.12
CA PRO A 14 15.73 -11.68 -5.97
C PRO A 14 14.35 -11.43 -5.35
N HIS A 15 14.23 -11.38 -4.01
CA HIS A 15 12.98 -11.08 -3.32
C HIS A 15 12.55 -9.62 -3.50
N THR A 16 13.47 -8.67 -3.43
CA THR A 16 13.19 -7.24 -3.65
C THR A 16 12.75 -7.00 -5.09
N ASP A 17 13.46 -7.58 -6.04
CA ASP A 17 13.14 -7.47 -7.46
C ASP A 17 11.78 -8.11 -7.78
N GLY A 18 11.47 -9.27 -7.21
CA GLY A 18 10.20 -9.94 -7.36
C GLY A 18 9.01 -9.14 -6.81
N GLN A 19 9.18 -8.45 -5.68
CA GLN A 19 8.15 -7.59 -5.11
C GLN A 19 7.91 -6.34 -5.96
N ILE A 20 8.97 -5.69 -6.42
CA ILE A 20 8.89 -4.53 -7.31
C ILE A 20 8.20 -4.93 -8.62
N GLU A 21 8.57 -6.04 -9.21
CA GLU A 21 7.96 -6.56 -10.43
C GLU A 21 6.46 -6.85 -10.25
N ALA A 22 6.07 -7.48 -9.15
CA ALA A 22 4.67 -7.75 -8.82
C ALA A 22 3.86 -6.46 -8.66
N THR A 23 4.42 -5.46 -7.97
CA THR A 23 3.79 -4.15 -7.79
C THR A 23 3.64 -3.43 -9.13
N ASN A 24 4.68 -3.38 -9.94
CA ASN A 24 4.64 -2.78 -11.27
C ASN A 24 3.62 -3.46 -12.19
N ARG A 25 3.51 -4.77 -12.12
CA ARG A 25 2.51 -5.54 -12.86
C ARG A 25 1.09 -5.17 -12.45
N THR A 26 0.82 -5.07 -11.16
CA THR A 26 -0.50 -4.68 -10.63
C THR A 26 -0.87 -3.26 -11.04
N ILE A 27 0.04 -2.30 -10.89
CA ILE A 27 -0.18 -0.91 -11.33
C ILE A 27 -0.38 -0.85 -12.83
N GLY A 28 0.39 -1.61 -13.59
CA GLY A 28 0.25 -1.70 -15.05
C GLY A 28 -1.12 -2.23 -15.49
N LEU A 29 -1.67 -3.23 -14.80
CA LEU A 29 -3.00 -3.76 -15.06
C LEU A 29 -4.09 -2.73 -14.73
N LEU A 30 -3.99 -2.06 -13.58
CA LEU A 30 -4.91 -0.99 -13.19
C LEU A 30 -4.88 0.15 -14.21
N LEU A 31 -3.68 0.57 -14.62
CA LEU A 31 -3.51 1.64 -15.59
C LEU A 31 -4.13 1.29 -16.95
N ARG A 32 -3.94 0.07 -17.44
CA ARG A 32 -4.55 -0.42 -18.69
C ARG A 32 -6.06 -0.38 -18.66
N GLY A 33 -6.67 -0.68 -17.48
CA GLY A 33 -8.11 -0.60 -17.31
C GLY A 33 -8.67 0.83 -17.27
N LEU A 34 -7.84 1.81 -16.91
CA LEU A 34 -8.25 3.21 -16.72
C LEU A 34 -7.95 4.11 -17.92
N VAL A 35 -6.90 3.79 -18.69
CA VAL A 35 -6.46 4.60 -19.82
C VAL A 35 -7.45 4.48 -20.98
N SER A 36 -7.77 5.61 -21.60
CA SER A 36 -8.61 5.66 -22.79
C SER A 36 -7.95 4.97 -23.99
N LYS A 37 -8.77 4.67 -25.02
CA LYS A 37 -8.28 4.06 -26.26
C LYS A 37 -7.18 4.87 -26.97
N SER A 38 -7.14 6.17 -26.75
CA SER A 38 -6.12 7.07 -27.32
C SER A 38 -4.78 6.98 -26.59
N GLY A 39 -4.78 6.52 -25.35
CA GLY A 39 -3.60 6.43 -24.49
C GLY A 39 -3.01 7.78 -24.08
N LYS A 40 -3.65 8.89 -24.42
CA LYS A 40 -3.10 10.25 -24.17
C LYS A 40 -3.28 10.74 -22.73
N ASP A 41 -4.12 10.08 -21.96
CA ASP A 41 -4.48 10.44 -20.59
C ASP A 41 -3.79 9.58 -19.53
N TRP A 42 -2.71 8.87 -19.91
CA TRP A 42 -2.02 7.91 -19.04
C TRP A 42 -1.43 8.56 -17.78
N ASP A 43 -0.95 9.80 -17.88
CA ASP A 43 -0.34 10.54 -16.78
C ASP A 43 -1.37 10.86 -15.68
N ILE A 44 -2.55 11.30 -16.07
CA ILE A 44 -3.68 11.55 -15.14
C ILE A 44 -4.19 10.22 -14.55
N LYS A 45 -4.33 9.22 -15.40
CA LYS A 45 -4.81 7.89 -14.98
C LYS A 45 -3.81 7.14 -14.11
N LEU A 46 -2.53 7.42 -14.25
CA LEU A 46 -1.48 6.87 -13.37
C LEU A 46 -1.71 7.29 -11.91
N CYS A 47 -2.02 8.55 -11.67
CA CYS A 47 -2.35 9.04 -10.32
C CYS A 47 -3.55 8.31 -9.72
N HIS A 48 -4.58 8.04 -10.52
CA HIS A 48 -5.74 7.26 -10.08
C HIS A 48 -5.40 5.79 -9.79
N ALA A 49 -4.58 5.18 -10.63
CA ALA A 49 -4.12 3.80 -10.43
C ALA A 49 -3.27 3.67 -9.16
N GLU A 50 -2.36 4.62 -8.94
CA GLU A 50 -1.54 4.69 -7.73
C GLU A 50 -2.39 4.87 -6.47
N PHE A 51 -3.36 5.77 -6.50
CA PHE A 51 -4.29 5.99 -5.40
C PHE A 51 -5.10 4.71 -5.10
N ALA A 52 -5.64 4.07 -6.11
CA ALA A 52 -6.40 2.83 -5.96
C ALA A 52 -5.53 1.70 -5.38
N TYR A 53 -4.30 1.55 -5.86
CA TYR A 53 -3.35 0.59 -5.34
C TYR A 53 -3.05 0.83 -3.86
N ASN A 54 -2.71 2.07 -3.50
CA ASN A 54 -2.34 2.43 -2.13
C ASN A 54 -3.52 2.36 -1.14
N ARG A 55 -4.75 2.40 -1.62
CA ARG A 55 -5.96 2.25 -0.82
C ARG A 55 -6.42 0.80 -0.67
N THR A 56 -5.92 -0.10 -1.47
CA THR A 56 -6.34 -1.51 -1.47
C THR A 56 -5.48 -2.33 -0.49
N PRO A 57 -6.11 -3.12 0.40
CA PRO A 57 -5.37 -4.03 1.28
C PRO A 57 -4.56 -5.05 0.49
N THR A 58 -3.33 -5.27 0.88
CA THR A 58 -2.48 -6.31 0.30
C THR A 58 -2.67 -7.64 1.02
N TYR A 59 -2.42 -8.74 0.32
CA TYR A 59 -2.49 -10.07 0.92
C TYR A 59 -1.52 -10.23 2.09
N ALA A 60 -0.31 -9.71 1.95
CA ALA A 60 0.74 -9.87 2.94
C ALA A 60 0.44 -9.16 4.27
N THR A 61 -0.09 -7.95 4.20
CA THR A 61 -0.31 -7.09 5.37
C THR A 61 -1.75 -7.10 5.86
N GLN A 62 -2.72 -7.45 4.99
CA GLN A 62 -4.16 -7.32 5.22
C GLN A 62 -4.62 -5.88 5.47
N HIS A 63 -3.74 -4.94 5.23
CA HIS A 63 -3.98 -3.50 5.33
C HIS A 63 -3.51 -2.81 4.07
N SER A 64 -4.10 -1.67 3.77
CA SER A 64 -3.65 -0.85 2.64
C SER A 64 -2.36 -0.11 2.98
N PRO A 65 -1.53 0.23 1.99
CA PRO A 65 -0.38 1.10 2.20
C PRO A 65 -0.73 2.42 2.89
N PHE A 66 -1.84 3.06 2.53
CA PHE A 66 -2.29 4.28 3.21
C PHE A 66 -2.61 4.05 4.69
N GLU A 67 -3.31 2.97 5.00
CA GLU A 67 -3.65 2.62 6.38
C GLU A 67 -2.40 2.37 7.23
N ILE A 68 -1.39 1.73 6.67
CA ILE A 68 -0.13 1.46 7.37
C ILE A 68 0.63 2.76 7.65
N VAL A 69 0.67 3.68 6.70
CA VAL A 69 1.43 4.94 6.84
C VAL A 69 0.69 5.98 7.67
N TYR A 70 -0.61 6.13 7.46
CA TYR A 70 -1.42 7.20 8.05
C TYR A 70 -2.39 6.72 9.14
N GLY A 71 -2.57 5.41 9.31
CA GLY A 71 -3.49 4.79 10.26
C GLY A 71 -4.93 4.72 9.79
N VAL A 72 -5.26 5.37 8.69
CA VAL A 72 -6.60 5.37 8.08
C VAL A 72 -6.48 5.38 6.57
N ASN A 73 -7.48 4.84 5.90
CA ASN A 73 -7.62 5.01 4.46
C ASN A 73 -8.21 6.40 4.15
N PRO A 74 -7.72 7.07 3.09
CA PRO A 74 -8.34 8.32 2.64
C PRO A 74 -9.77 8.07 2.14
N TYR A 75 -10.64 9.01 2.44
CA TYR A 75 -12.01 8.96 1.96
C TYR A 75 -12.07 9.17 0.44
N VAL A 76 -12.97 8.44 -0.19
CA VAL A 76 -13.38 8.70 -1.57
C VAL A 76 -14.75 9.37 -1.58
N PRO A 77 -15.18 10.02 -2.70
CA PRO A 77 -16.46 10.72 -2.73
C PRO A 77 -17.66 9.87 -2.29
N ILE A 78 -17.65 8.57 -2.58
CA ILE A 78 -18.73 7.67 -2.15
C ILE A 78 -18.77 7.48 -0.62
N ASP A 79 -17.64 7.53 0.05
CA ASP A 79 -17.56 7.41 1.52
C ASP A 79 -18.14 8.66 2.20
N LEU A 80 -18.15 9.80 1.50
CA LEU A 80 -18.67 11.07 2.02
C LEU A 80 -20.21 11.11 2.09
N ILE A 81 -20.88 10.19 1.42
CA ILE A 81 -22.35 10.11 1.45
C ILE A 81 -22.85 9.64 2.80
N GLU A 82 -22.05 8.87 3.53
CA GLU A 82 -22.40 8.26 4.82
C GLU A 82 -21.56 8.80 5.98
N LEU A 83 -21.04 10.04 5.90
CA LEU A 83 -20.31 10.61 7.02
C LEU A 83 -21.23 10.72 8.24
N PRO A 84 -20.95 9.99 9.33
CA PRO A 84 -21.61 10.24 10.59
C PRO A 84 -21.28 11.66 11.02
N LYS A 85 -22.32 12.40 11.39
CA LYS A 85 -22.19 13.77 11.87
C LYS A 85 -21.26 13.79 13.08
N ASN A 86 -20.17 14.52 12.94
CA ASN A 86 -19.34 15.05 14.01
C ASN A 86 -19.15 14.15 15.25
N GLU A 87 -18.01 13.52 15.36
CA GLU A 87 -17.49 13.25 16.70
C GLU A 87 -16.01 13.61 16.77
N TYR A 88 -15.78 14.74 17.39
CA TYR A 88 -14.63 15.19 18.15
C TYR A 88 -13.21 14.78 17.71
N ILE A 89 -12.58 15.68 17.01
CA ILE A 89 -11.19 15.59 16.51
C ILE A 89 -10.14 15.77 17.63
N HIS A 90 -10.54 16.19 18.84
CA HIS A 90 -9.58 16.68 19.83
C HIS A 90 -9.08 15.70 20.89
N ASP A 91 -9.74 14.57 21.10
CA ASP A 91 -9.33 13.64 22.16
C ASP A 91 -8.41 12.50 21.66
N ASP A 92 -8.07 12.51 20.39
CA ASP A 92 -7.62 11.30 19.71
C ASP A 92 -6.16 11.24 19.26
N ALA A 93 -5.36 12.30 19.44
CA ALA A 93 -3.96 12.23 19.01
C ALA A 93 -3.18 11.12 19.73
N LYS A 94 -3.40 10.95 21.04
CA LYS A 94 -2.77 9.88 21.83
C LYS A 94 -3.35 8.50 21.51
N LYS A 95 -4.67 8.40 21.33
CA LYS A 95 -5.32 7.16 20.89
C LYS A 95 -4.86 6.78 19.50
N HIS A 96 -4.79 7.75 18.58
CA HIS A 96 -4.32 7.53 17.23
C HIS A 96 -2.88 7.00 17.22
N ALA A 97 -1.96 7.61 17.99
CA ALA A 97 -0.58 7.16 18.10
C ALA A 97 -0.48 5.72 18.67
N LYS A 98 -1.28 5.39 19.69
CA LYS A 98 -1.34 4.03 20.25
C LYS A 98 -1.90 3.03 19.24
N ASN A 99 -2.93 3.40 18.51
CA ASN A 99 -3.53 2.55 17.47
C ASN A 99 -2.55 2.32 16.32
N MET A 100 -1.80 3.34 15.92
CA MET A 100 -0.74 3.23 14.92
C MET A 100 0.35 2.25 15.36
N THR A 101 0.81 2.35 16.60
CA THR A 101 1.83 1.44 17.15
C THR A 101 1.34 0.00 17.15
N LYS A 102 0.09 -0.24 17.55
CA LYS A 102 -0.53 -1.58 17.52
C LYS A 102 -0.66 -2.09 16.09
N LEU A 103 -1.11 -1.25 15.18
CA LEU A 103 -1.26 -1.58 13.76
C LEU A 103 0.09 -1.97 13.15
N HIS A 104 1.13 -1.18 13.38
CA HIS A 104 2.48 -1.45 12.86
C HIS A 104 3.03 -2.78 13.39
N LYS A 105 2.85 -3.06 14.68
CA LYS A 105 3.27 -4.33 15.28
C LYS A 105 2.56 -5.51 14.63
N LEU A 106 1.25 -5.41 14.46
CA LEU A 106 0.44 -6.46 13.84
C LEU A 106 0.82 -6.69 12.38
N VAL A 107 1.10 -5.62 11.63
CA VAL A 107 1.56 -5.69 10.24
C VAL A 107 2.94 -6.35 10.14
N LEU A 108 3.88 -5.99 11.01
CA LEU A 108 5.21 -6.62 11.06
C LEU A 108 5.11 -8.13 11.32
N GLU A 109 4.31 -8.53 12.30
CA GLU A 109 4.09 -9.96 12.60
C GLU A 109 3.51 -10.72 11.39
N ARG A 110 2.60 -10.10 10.64
CA ARG A 110 2.04 -10.69 9.42
C ARG A 110 3.05 -10.81 8.30
N ILE A 111 3.85 -9.78 8.07
CA ILE A 111 4.92 -9.79 7.07
C ILE A 111 5.91 -10.91 7.38
N GLU A 112 6.31 -11.08 8.64
CA GLU A 112 7.20 -12.15 9.05
C GLU A 112 6.59 -13.53 8.77
N LYS A 113 5.34 -13.77 9.16
CA LYS A 113 4.62 -15.02 8.90
C LYS A 113 4.52 -15.34 7.41
N VAL A 114 4.17 -14.35 6.60
CA VAL A 114 4.06 -14.53 5.15
C VAL A 114 5.43 -14.82 4.54
N SER A 115 6.45 -14.11 4.99
CA SER A 115 7.84 -14.32 4.56
C SER A 115 8.33 -15.74 4.87
N GLU A 116 8.04 -16.25 6.08
CA GLU A 116 8.35 -17.61 6.45
C GLU A 116 7.61 -18.65 5.62
N MET A 117 6.34 -18.41 5.32
CA MET A 117 5.56 -19.30 4.45
C MET A 117 6.17 -19.39 3.05
N TYR A 118 6.60 -18.26 2.48
CA TYR A 118 7.26 -18.25 1.18
C TYR A 118 8.61 -18.99 1.21
N LYS A 119 9.40 -18.79 2.27
CA LYS A 119 10.67 -19.53 2.46
C LYS A 119 10.43 -21.04 2.54
N LYS A 120 9.42 -21.46 3.29
CA LYS A 120 9.06 -22.89 3.42
C LYS A 120 8.59 -23.48 2.08
N LYS A 121 7.82 -22.73 1.28
CA LYS A 121 7.42 -23.16 -0.06
C LYS A 121 8.61 -23.26 -1.01
N ALA A 122 9.51 -22.30 -0.98
CA ALA A 122 10.72 -22.33 -1.80
C ALA A 122 11.65 -23.50 -1.46
N ASN A 123 11.76 -23.86 -0.17
CA ASN A 123 12.58 -24.98 0.28
C ASN A 123 11.96 -26.37 0.04
N LYS A 124 10.65 -26.44 -0.25
CA LYS A 124 9.96 -27.71 -0.58
C LYS A 124 9.93 -28.02 -2.08
N GLY A 125 10.31 -27.07 -2.88
CA GLY A 125 10.47 -27.27 -4.34
C GLY A 125 11.94 -27.57 -4.70
#